data_a8fbc94d3124187bc0e3730110271335
#
_entry.id   a8fbc94d3124187bc0e3730110271335
#
_cell.length_a   1.000
_cell.length_b   1.000
_cell.length_c   1.000
_cell.angle_alpha   90.00
_cell.angle_beta   90.00
_cell.angle_gamma   90.00
#
_symmetry.space_group_name_H-M   'P 1'
#
loop_
_entity.id
_entity.type
_entity.pdbx_description
1 polymer ?
#
loop_
_entity_poly.entity_id
_entity_poly.type
_entity_poly.pdbx_seq_one_letter_code
_entity_poly.pdbx_strand_id
1 'polypeptide(L)'
;MIKLEYFYSDNIDILEETRNFMILSRNEATQNVQMGLNYNIILTSVFILEGKLERLLYAVTNRYHDIYVKSMGHIDIQEDNFTEKYFRIFLNNLFDRTKSQISKNTGISHYKAMLNILIDNYTPTQEMKGLEEGIEVLFQLRNVLAHGRAIRFDIKTYMPYPTYEVENIEVDFKGGYKKAEDFLYKQGLIDKKCIDTKDYHLLFSNEISDYFVDLQNKYIDECYKSIPFVIDEYL
;
A
#
# COMPACT_ATOMS: atom_id res chain seq x y z
N MET A 1 33.70 8.62 7.61
CA MET A 1 32.66 9.51 7.11
C MET A 1 31.38 8.71 7.10
N ILE A 2 30.41 9.06 7.97
CA ILE A 2 29.13 8.37 8.01
C ILE A 2 28.25 9.07 6.97
N LYS A 3 27.79 8.32 5.98
CA LYS A 3 26.91 8.84 4.92
C LYS A 3 25.47 8.60 5.41
N LEU A 4 24.83 9.66 5.92
CA LEU A 4 23.39 9.67 6.12
C LEU A 4 22.75 9.81 4.74
N GLU A 5 22.09 8.77 4.27
CA GLU A 5 21.29 8.82 3.06
C GLU A 5 19.89 9.27 3.44
N TYR A 6 19.53 10.49 3.07
CA TYR A 6 18.15 10.94 3.14
C TYR A 6 17.42 10.44 1.90
N PHE A 7 16.33 9.74 2.11
CA PHE A 7 15.43 9.37 1.04
C PHE A 7 14.53 10.57 0.76
N TYR A 8 14.89 11.38 -0.24
CA TYR A 8 14.04 12.45 -0.73
C TYR A 8 13.26 11.94 -1.93
N SER A 9 11.94 11.88 -1.83
CA SER A 9 11.07 11.39 -2.89
C SER A 9 10.14 12.49 -3.38
N ASP A 10 10.60 13.30 -4.31
CA ASP A 10 9.75 14.20 -5.11
C ASP A 10 8.64 13.44 -5.83
N ASN A 11 8.83 12.13 -6.07
CA ASN A 11 7.88 11.31 -6.79
C ASN A 11 6.54 11.14 -6.06
N ILE A 12 6.53 11.12 -4.71
CA ILE A 12 5.29 10.99 -3.95
C ILE A 12 4.44 12.25 -4.12
N ASP A 13 5.05 13.41 -4.01
CA ASP A 13 4.36 14.70 -4.15
C ASP A 13 3.80 14.86 -5.57
N ILE A 14 4.59 14.50 -6.59
CA ILE A 14 4.14 14.48 -8.00
C ILE A 14 2.95 13.53 -8.18
N LEU A 15 2.98 12.36 -7.56
CA LEU A 15 1.86 11.40 -7.63
C LEU A 15 0.61 11.94 -6.92
N GLU A 16 0.76 12.63 -5.79
CA GLU A 16 -0.35 13.26 -5.07
C GLU A 16 -0.97 14.40 -5.89
N GLU A 17 -0.16 15.28 -6.45
CA GLU A 17 -0.63 16.35 -7.35
C GLU A 17 -1.34 15.77 -8.59
N THR A 18 -0.75 14.74 -9.22
CA THR A 18 -1.35 14.06 -10.37
C THR A 18 -2.69 13.43 -10.01
N ARG A 19 -2.79 12.76 -8.87
CA ARG A 19 -4.05 12.18 -8.39
C ARG A 19 -5.11 13.26 -8.14
N ASN A 20 -4.75 14.35 -7.50
CA ASN A 20 -5.63 15.47 -7.24
C ASN A 20 -6.13 16.10 -8.56
N PHE A 21 -5.27 16.24 -9.55
CA PHE A 21 -5.66 16.69 -10.89
C PHE A 21 -6.67 15.73 -11.54
N MET A 22 -6.44 14.42 -11.45
CA MET A 22 -7.39 13.42 -11.97
C MET A 22 -8.75 13.50 -11.28
N ILE A 23 -8.79 13.70 -9.96
CA ILE A 23 -10.02 13.87 -9.17
C ILE A 23 -10.81 15.10 -9.64
N LEU A 24 -10.14 16.21 -9.88
CA LEU A 24 -10.78 17.43 -10.39
C LEU A 24 -11.29 17.25 -11.85
N SER A 25 -10.47 16.67 -12.70
CA SER A 25 -10.76 16.53 -14.13
C SER A 25 -11.88 15.54 -14.44
N ARG A 26 -12.13 14.53 -13.59
CA ARG A 26 -13.14 13.50 -13.86
C ARG A 26 -14.58 14.03 -13.89
N ASN A 27 -14.86 15.13 -13.19
CA ASN A 27 -16.22 15.69 -13.11
C ASN A 27 -16.70 16.28 -14.45
N GLU A 28 -15.78 16.66 -15.33
CA GLU A 28 -16.06 17.20 -16.66
C GLU A 28 -15.90 16.15 -17.78
N ALA A 29 -15.48 14.93 -17.41
CA ALA A 29 -15.15 13.88 -18.36
C ALA A 29 -16.39 13.09 -18.81
N THR A 30 -16.31 12.51 -20.02
CA THR A 30 -17.30 11.51 -20.47
C THR A 30 -17.19 10.25 -19.61
N GLN A 31 -18.27 9.47 -19.52
CA GLN A 31 -18.35 8.28 -18.65
C GLN A 31 -17.13 7.33 -18.80
N ASN A 32 -16.70 7.03 -20.03
CA ASN A 32 -15.55 6.14 -20.25
C ASN A 32 -14.24 6.76 -19.77
N VAL A 33 -14.06 8.06 -19.97
CA VAL A 33 -12.86 8.78 -19.50
C VAL A 33 -12.88 8.88 -17.98
N GLN A 34 -14.03 9.17 -17.39
CA GLN A 34 -14.23 9.21 -15.94
C GLN A 34 -13.84 7.88 -15.27
N MET A 35 -14.29 6.77 -15.85
CA MET A 35 -13.91 5.44 -15.37
C MET A 35 -12.40 5.18 -15.48
N GLY A 36 -11.77 5.57 -16.59
CA GLY A 36 -10.32 5.50 -16.77
C GLY A 36 -9.55 6.34 -15.75
N LEU A 37 -10.06 7.53 -15.40
CA LEU A 37 -9.51 8.38 -14.35
C LEU A 37 -9.65 7.71 -12.98
N ASN A 38 -10.81 7.12 -12.65
CA ASN A 38 -11.02 6.40 -11.40
C ASN A 38 -10.07 5.19 -11.26
N TYR A 39 -9.83 4.44 -12.32
CA TYR A 39 -8.79 3.40 -12.35
C TYR A 39 -7.42 3.95 -11.97
N ASN A 40 -7.02 5.05 -12.59
CA ASN A 40 -5.72 5.65 -12.33
C ASN A 40 -5.64 6.28 -10.94
N ILE A 41 -6.72 6.83 -10.39
CA ILE A 41 -6.79 7.32 -9.00
C ILE A 41 -6.53 6.17 -8.03
N ILE A 42 -7.17 5.01 -8.22
CA ILE A 42 -6.95 3.82 -7.39
C ILE A 42 -5.49 3.34 -7.49
N LEU A 43 -4.95 3.20 -8.70
CA LEU A 43 -3.55 2.79 -8.92
C LEU A 43 -2.57 3.75 -8.25
N THR A 44 -2.75 5.05 -8.48
CA THR A 44 -1.87 6.08 -7.94
C THR A 44 -1.94 6.12 -6.41
N SER A 45 -3.12 5.87 -5.82
CA SER A 45 -3.28 5.79 -4.36
C SER A 45 -2.44 4.67 -3.75
N VAL A 46 -2.33 3.52 -4.43
CA VAL A 46 -1.44 2.44 -3.95
C VAL A 46 0.02 2.84 -4.04
N PHE A 47 0.45 3.45 -5.14
CA PHE A 47 1.85 3.88 -5.29
C PHE A 47 2.24 4.95 -4.25
N ILE A 48 1.34 5.89 -3.96
CA ILE A 48 1.53 6.87 -2.87
C ILE A 48 1.63 6.15 -1.52
N LEU A 49 0.75 5.18 -1.26
CA LEU A 49 0.77 4.39 -0.02
C LEU A 49 2.10 3.64 0.14
N GLU A 50 2.53 2.91 -0.90
CA GLU A 50 3.81 2.19 -0.91
C GLU A 50 4.97 3.13 -0.64
N GLY A 51 5.04 4.26 -1.34
CA GLY A 51 6.10 5.25 -1.16
C GLY A 51 6.12 5.86 0.24
N LYS A 52 4.95 6.22 0.81
CA LYS A 52 4.86 6.74 2.18
C LYS A 52 5.25 5.70 3.23
N LEU A 53 4.85 4.45 3.07
CA LEU A 53 5.25 3.36 3.97
C LEU A 53 6.75 3.08 3.89
N GLU A 54 7.32 3.08 2.69
CA GLU A 54 8.75 2.93 2.49
C GLU A 54 9.51 4.08 3.17
N ARG A 55 9.10 5.33 2.93
CA ARG A 55 9.67 6.52 3.58
C ARG A 55 9.60 6.43 5.11
N LEU A 56 8.47 5.98 5.67
CA LEU A 56 8.29 5.76 7.10
C LEU A 56 9.32 4.76 7.65
N LEU A 57 9.51 3.61 6.99
CA LEU A 57 10.47 2.59 7.41
C LEU A 57 11.92 3.10 7.34
N TYR A 58 12.25 3.89 6.31
CA TYR A 58 13.55 4.55 6.23
C TYR A 58 13.77 5.56 7.36
N ALA A 59 12.75 6.37 7.69
CA ALA A 59 12.80 7.32 8.79
C ALA A 59 13.05 6.63 10.13
N VAL A 60 12.33 5.53 10.41
CA VAL A 60 12.54 4.71 11.62
C VAL A 60 13.96 4.15 11.66
N THR A 61 14.44 3.60 10.54
CA THR A 61 15.81 3.05 10.44
C THR A 61 16.86 4.12 10.64
N ASN A 62 16.71 5.29 10.04
CA ASN A 62 17.62 6.43 10.20
C ASN A 62 17.64 6.94 11.65
N ARG A 63 16.47 6.98 12.31
CA ARG A 63 16.37 7.34 13.72
C ARG A 63 17.22 6.43 14.61
N TYR A 64 17.12 5.11 14.42
CA TYR A 64 17.94 4.16 15.18
C TYR A 64 19.42 4.32 14.87
N HIS A 65 19.79 4.53 13.61
CA HIS A 65 21.17 4.77 13.22
C HIS A 65 21.74 6.04 13.87
N ASP A 66 20.97 7.13 13.90
CA ASP A 66 21.35 8.39 14.52
C ASP A 66 21.55 8.26 16.04
N ILE A 67 20.60 7.58 16.74
CA ILE A 67 20.74 7.26 18.17
C ILE A 67 22.02 6.49 18.44
N TYR A 68 22.30 5.48 17.60
CA TYR A 68 23.55 4.70 17.72
C TYR A 68 24.78 5.58 17.53
N VAL A 69 24.84 6.38 16.47
CA VAL A 69 25.97 7.28 16.19
C VAL A 69 26.20 8.25 17.33
N LYS A 70 25.13 8.88 17.85
CA LYS A 70 25.21 9.81 18.98
C LYS A 70 25.71 9.14 20.25
N SER A 71 25.24 7.92 20.55
CA SER A 71 25.67 7.16 21.72
C SER A 71 27.13 6.74 21.66
N MET A 72 27.63 6.43 20.46
CA MET A 72 29.03 6.03 20.24
C MET A 72 29.99 7.22 20.17
N GLY A 73 29.53 8.40 19.80
CA GLY A 73 30.34 9.62 19.70
C GLY A 73 30.88 10.14 21.03
N HIS A 74 30.36 9.64 22.16
CA HIS A 74 30.85 9.96 23.51
C HIS A 74 31.87 8.96 24.04
N ILE A 75 32.20 7.91 23.30
CA ILE A 75 33.22 6.95 23.67
C ILE A 75 34.52 7.37 23.01
N ASP A 76 35.49 7.84 23.82
CA ASP A 76 36.84 8.17 23.35
C ASP A 76 37.48 6.86 22.87
N ILE A 77 37.52 6.67 21.54
CA ILE A 77 37.98 5.42 20.94
C ILE A 77 39.51 5.47 20.93
N GLN A 78 40.12 4.75 21.85
CA GLN A 78 41.49 4.36 21.65
C GLN A 78 41.57 3.50 20.37
N GLU A 79 42.39 3.93 19.41
CA GLU A 79 42.50 3.31 18.07
C GLU A 79 42.76 1.80 18.07
N ASP A 80 43.16 1.23 19.21
CA ASP A 80 43.50 -0.16 19.37
C ASP A 80 42.34 -1.09 19.82
N ASN A 81 41.12 -0.58 19.97
CA ASN A 81 40.03 -1.46 20.40
C ASN A 81 39.39 -2.19 19.19
N PHE A 82 40.00 -3.33 18.87
CA PHE A 82 39.58 -4.23 17.81
C PHE A 82 38.10 -4.61 17.90
N THR A 83 37.59 -4.91 19.09
CA THR A 83 36.18 -5.30 19.30
C THR A 83 35.22 -4.20 18.92
N GLU A 84 35.51 -2.97 19.27
CA GLU A 84 34.65 -1.82 18.96
C GLU A 84 34.61 -1.50 17.46
N LYS A 85 35.74 -1.60 16.78
CA LYS A 85 35.83 -1.43 15.33
C LYS A 85 34.95 -2.46 14.60
N TYR A 86 35.02 -3.72 14.98
CA TYR A 86 34.21 -4.77 14.37
C TYR A 86 32.72 -4.63 14.68
N PHE A 87 32.37 -4.22 15.91
CA PHE A 87 31.00 -3.97 16.29
C PHE A 87 30.37 -2.82 15.44
N ARG A 88 31.12 -1.75 15.21
CA ARG A 88 30.68 -0.65 14.32
C ARG A 88 30.46 -1.13 12.87
N ILE A 89 31.39 -1.91 12.34
CA ILE A 89 31.25 -2.49 11.00
C ILE A 89 30.00 -3.38 10.94
N PHE A 90 29.79 -4.20 11.96
CA PHE A 90 28.62 -5.08 12.04
C PHE A 90 27.31 -4.27 12.04
N LEU A 91 27.20 -3.24 12.87
CA LEU A 91 26.00 -2.42 12.95
C LEU A 91 25.72 -1.63 11.66
N ASN A 92 26.76 -1.02 11.06
CA ASN A 92 26.60 -0.36 9.77
C ASN A 92 26.09 -1.33 8.68
N ASN A 93 26.67 -2.52 8.62
CA ASN A 93 26.20 -3.57 7.70
C ASN A 93 24.76 -4.00 8.00
N LEU A 94 24.34 -4.01 9.27
CA LEU A 94 22.96 -4.32 9.66
C LEU A 94 21.99 -3.24 9.14
N PHE A 95 22.31 -1.96 9.32
CA PHE A 95 21.51 -0.85 8.81
C PHE A 95 21.40 -0.87 7.28
N ASP A 96 22.52 -1.09 6.58
CA ASP A 96 22.53 -1.17 5.11
C ASP A 96 21.70 -2.35 4.60
N ARG A 97 21.78 -3.50 5.26
CA ARG A 97 20.95 -4.67 4.95
C ARG A 97 19.47 -4.40 5.21
N THR A 98 19.13 -3.73 6.31
CA THR A 98 17.76 -3.36 6.64
C THR A 98 17.19 -2.45 5.57
N LYS A 99 17.90 -1.39 5.18
CA LYS A 99 17.49 -0.48 4.08
C LYS A 99 17.30 -1.24 2.77
N SER A 100 18.22 -2.13 2.43
CA SER A 100 18.10 -2.99 1.24
C SER A 100 16.88 -3.93 1.31
N GLN A 101 16.46 -4.37 2.48
CA GLN A 101 15.24 -5.18 2.61
C GLN A 101 13.96 -4.36 2.48
N ILE A 102 13.95 -3.11 2.95
CA ILE A 102 12.80 -2.21 2.80
C ILE A 102 12.44 -2.05 1.32
N SER A 103 13.41 -1.74 0.46
CA SER A 103 13.19 -1.47 -0.97
C SER A 103 13.10 -2.73 -1.85
N LYS A 104 13.39 -3.91 -1.32
CA LYS A 104 13.46 -5.14 -2.11
C LYS A 104 12.08 -5.73 -2.45
N ASN A 105 11.12 -5.55 -1.58
CA ASN A 105 9.79 -6.12 -1.70
C ASN A 105 8.73 -5.03 -1.55
N THR A 106 7.57 -5.27 -2.10
CA THR A 106 6.41 -4.38 -2.03
C THR A 106 5.18 -5.11 -1.50
N GLY A 107 4.18 -4.35 -1.08
CA GLY A 107 2.91 -4.89 -0.62
C GLY A 107 2.75 -4.81 0.90
N ILE A 108 1.48 -4.72 1.33
CA ILE A 108 1.13 -4.43 2.73
C ILE A 108 1.72 -5.42 3.73
N SER A 109 1.75 -6.72 3.40
CA SER A 109 2.31 -7.74 4.29
C SER A 109 3.79 -7.55 4.55
N HIS A 110 4.54 -7.08 3.53
CA HIS A 110 5.95 -6.76 3.67
C HIS A 110 6.17 -5.58 4.62
N TYR A 111 5.44 -4.47 4.42
CA TYR A 111 5.56 -3.29 5.26
C TYR A 111 5.18 -3.57 6.72
N LYS A 112 4.12 -4.35 6.96
CA LYS A 112 3.76 -4.82 8.31
C LYS A 112 4.87 -5.65 8.96
N ALA A 113 5.46 -6.57 8.21
CA ALA A 113 6.58 -7.38 8.70
C ALA A 113 7.79 -6.52 9.05
N MET A 114 8.12 -5.53 8.23
CA MET A 114 9.23 -4.61 8.49
C MET A 114 8.98 -3.73 9.73
N LEU A 115 7.75 -3.21 9.93
CA LEU A 115 7.39 -2.47 11.15
C LEU A 115 7.57 -3.33 12.40
N ASN A 116 7.15 -4.60 12.37
CA ASN A 116 7.34 -5.54 13.49
C ASN A 116 8.81 -5.88 13.76
N ILE A 117 9.67 -5.82 12.74
CA ILE A 117 11.12 -6.03 12.91
C ILE A 117 11.81 -4.78 13.48
N LEU A 118 11.41 -3.60 12.98
CA LEU A 118 12.06 -2.34 13.33
C LEU A 118 11.62 -1.77 14.67
N ILE A 119 10.40 -2.05 15.10
CA ILE A 119 9.81 -1.49 16.31
C ILE A 119 9.52 -2.64 17.28
N ASP A 120 10.27 -2.66 18.40
CA ASP A 120 10.04 -3.65 19.44
C ASP A 120 8.63 -3.49 20.03
N ASN A 121 7.92 -4.64 20.18
CA ASN A 121 6.53 -4.68 20.63
C ASN A 121 5.57 -3.81 19.81
N TYR A 122 5.81 -3.68 18.49
CA TYR A 122 4.93 -2.94 17.61
C TYR A 122 3.47 -3.42 17.73
N THR A 123 2.60 -2.51 18.04
CA THR A 123 1.16 -2.80 18.18
C THR A 123 0.37 -1.81 17.34
N PRO A 124 -0.26 -2.28 16.25
CA PRO A 124 -1.15 -1.45 15.44
C PRO A 124 -2.30 -0.91 16.29
N THR A 125 -2.72 0.33 16.04
CA THR A 125 -3.92 0.91 16.66
C THR A 125 -5.17 0.09 16.29
N GLN A 126 -6.25 0.21 17.07
CA GLN A 126 -7.51 -0.45 16.72
C GLN A 126 -8.10 0.13 15.41
N GLU A 127 -7.92 1.43 15.18
CA GLU A 127 -8.33 2.09 13.95
C GLU A 127 -7.55 1.55 12.75
N MET A 128 -6.24 1.42 12.86
CA MET A 128 -5.41 0.82 11.81
C MET A 128 -5.86 -0.61 11.46
N LYS A 129 -6.16 -1.45 12.48
CA LYS A 129 -6.67 -2.80 12.25
C LYS A 129 -8.01 -2.80 11.52
N GLY A 130 -8.88 -1.83 11.82
CA GLY A 130 -10.17 -1.67 11.14
C GLY A 130 -10.03 -1.29 9.66
N LEU A 131 -8.93 -0.64 9.28
CA LEU A 131 -8.64 -0.24 7.88
C LEU A 131 -7.94 -1.34 7.07
N GLU A 132 -7.33 -2.34 7.72
CA GLU A 132 -6.47 -3.33 7.07
C GLU A 132 -7.15 -4.12 5.94
N GLU A 133 -8.40 -4.56 6.15
CA GLU A 133 -9.15 -5.31 5.13
C GLU A 133 -9.30 -4.48 3.84
N GLY A 134 -9.63 -3.19 3.97
CA GLY A 134 -9.76 -2.29 2.84
C GLY A 134 -8.43 -2.01 2.13
N ILE A 135 -7.35 -1.87 2.89
CA ILE A 135 -6.00 -1.70 2.33
C ILE A 135 -5.55 -2.97 1.57
N GLU A 136 -5.84 -4.16 2.09
CA GLU A 136 -5.55 -5.41 1.37
C GLU A 136 -6.33 -5.50 0.06
N VAL A 137 -7.60 -5.09 0.05
CA VAL A 137 -8.43 -5.01 -1.15
C VAL A 137 -7.86 -4.00 -2.15
N LEU A 138 -7.43 -2.83 -1.68
CA LEU A 138 -6.80 -1.80 -2.51
C LEU A 138 -5.55 -2.34 -3.22
N PHE A 139 -4.67 -3.07 -2.51
CA PHE A 139 -3.50 -3.73 -3.12
C PHE A 139 -3.88 -4.82 -4.12
N GLN A 140 -4.95 -5.56 -3.87
CA GLN A 140 -5.43 -6.58 -4.82
C GLN A 140 -6.00 -5.96 -6.09
N LEU A 141 -6.76 -4.87 -5.99
CA LEU A 141 -7.24 -4.10 -7.14
C LEU A 141 -6.06 -3.58 -7.96
N ARG A 142 -5.04 -3.00 -7.32
CA ARG A 142 -3.83 -2.56 -8.03
C ARG A 142 -3.20 -3.71 -8.82
N ASN A 143 -3.05 -4.89 -8.22
CA ASN A 143 -2.44 -6.02 -8.91
C ASN A 143 -3.24 -6.47 -10.13
N VAL A 144 -4.56 -6.41 -10.07
CA VAL A 144 -5.40 -6.75 -11.21
C VAL A 144 -5.32 -5.67 -12.29
N LEU A 145 -5.43 -4.39 -11.90
CA LEU A 145 -5.42 -3.25 -12.82
C LEU A 145 -4.05 -3.08 -13.49
N ALA A 146 -2.96 -3.09 -12.73
CA ALA A 146 -1.60 -2.89 -13.25
C ALA A 146 -1.17 -3.98 -14.24
N HIS A 147 -1.69 -5.19 -14.10
CA HIS A 147 -1.36 -6.29 -15.01
C HIS A 147 -2.35 -6.44 -16.17
N GLY A 148 -3.35 -5.56 -16.30
CA GLY A 148 -4.37 -5.64 -17.34
C GLY A 148 -5.06 -7.01 -17.38
N ARG A 149 -5.19 -7.67 -16.22
CA ARG A 149 -5.77 -9.01 -16.16
C ARG A 149 -7.23 -8.95 -16.55
N ALA A 150 -7.59 -9.78 -17.52
CA ALA A 150 -8.98 -9.97 -17.90
C ALA A 150 -9.81 -10.40 -16.69
N ILE A 151 -11.01 -9.85 -16.58
CA ILE A 151 -12.01 -10.33 -15.62
C ILE A 151 -12.31 -11.78 -15.98
N ARG A 152 -12.14 -12.69 -15.02
CA ARG A 152 -12.43 -14.10 -15.22
C ARG A 152 -13.75 -14.43 -14.56
N PHE A 153 -14.60 -15.07 -15.32
CA PHE A 153 -15.86 -15.62 -14.86
C PHE A 153 -15.79 -17.14 -14.86
N ASP A 154 -16.36 -17.80 -13.85
CA ASP A 154 -16.73 -19.19 -13.92
C ASP A 154 -18.15 -19.27 -14.43
N ILE A 155 -18.31 -19.84 -15.62
CA ILE A 155 -19.64 -20.14 -16.17
C ILE A 155 -19.95 -21.58 -15.77
N LYS A 156 -20.91 -21.73 -14.86
CA LYS A 156 -21.45 -23.04 -14.52
C LYS A 156 -22.63 -23.32 -15.43
N THR A 157 -22.47 -24.20 -16.40
CA THR A 157 -23.59 -24.68 -17.20
C THR A 157 -24.14 -25.95 -16.58
N TYR A 158 -25.41 -25.96 -16.23
CA TYR A 158 -26.10 -27.12 -15.68
C TYR A 158 -26.68 -28.06 -16.75
N MET A 159 -26.33 -27.87 -18.04
CA MET A 159 -26.89 -28.68 -19.12
C MET A 159 -25.89 -29.68 -19.67
N PRO A 160 -26.25 -30.97 -19.83
CA PRO A 160 -25.40 -32.02 -20.39
C PRO A 160 -25.22 -31.96 -21.91
N TYR A 161 -25.91 -31.03 -22.62
CA TYR A 161 -25.82 -30.88 -24.07
C TYR A 161 -25.87 -29.41 -24.50
N PRO A 162 -25.13 -29.00 -25.54
CA PRO A 162 -25.11 -27.64 -26.03
C PRO A 162 -26.40 -27.33 -26.78
N THR A 163 -27.45 -26.94 -26.07
CA THR A 163 -28.59 -26.23 -26.65
C THR A 163 -28.30 -24.77 -26.58
N TYR A 164 -28.56 -24.03 -27.64
CA TYR A 164 -28.25 -22.59 -27.79
C TYR A 164 -29.10 -21.65 -26.90
N GLU A 165 -29.94 -22.20 -26.03
CA GLU A 165 -30.70 -21.44 -25.02
C GLU A 165 -30.07 -21.66 -23.64
N VAL A 166 -29.17 -20.76 -23.26
CA VAL A 166 -28.53 -20.78 -21.94
C VAL A 166 -29.41 -20.02 -20.97
N GLU A 167 -30.34 -20.71 -20.32
CA GLU A 167 -31.27 -20.10 -19.36
C GLU A 167 -30.65 -19.80 -17.99
N ASN A 168 -29.55 -20.48 -17.60
CA ASN A 168 -28.92 -20.33 -16.29
C ASN A 168 -27.41 -20.33 -16.41
N ILE A 169 -26.82 -19.14 -16.59
CA ILE A 169 -25.36 -18.95 -16.43
C ILE A 169 -25.12 -18.35 -15.05
N GLU A 170 -24.57 -19.13 -14.13
CA GLU A 170 -23.96 -18.56 -12.94
C GLU A 170 -22.58 -18.02 -13.30
N VAL A 171 -22.43 -16.71 -13.19
CA VAL A 171 -21.16 -16.01 -13.40
C VAL A 171 -20.59 -15.63 -12.06
N ASP A 172 -19.39 -16.12 -11.72
CA ASP A 172 -18.71 -15.77 -10.49
C ASP A 172 -17.37 -15.08 -10.80
N PHE A 173 -17.13 -13.92 -10.20
CA PHE A 173 -15.85 -13.25 -10.29
C PHE A 173 -14.78 -14.04 -9.54
N LYS A 174 -13.57 -14.11 -10.12
CA LYS A 174 -12.40 -14.73 -9.47
C LYS A 174 -11.35 -13.71 -9.05
N GLY A 175 -10.65 -14.06 -7.98
CA GLY A 175 -9.45 -13.34 -7.54
C GLY A 175 -9.73 -11.98 -6.90
N GLY A 176 -8.91 -10.99 -7.25
CA GLY A 176 -8.94 -9.66 -6.63
C GLY A 176 -10.23 -8.89 -6.86
N TYR A 177 -10.88 -9.06 -8.02
CA TYR A 177 -12.17 -8.42 -8.30
C TYR A 177 -13.29 -8.92 -7.38
N LYS A 178 -13.36 -10.23 -7.15
CA LYS A 178 -14.36 -10.79 -6.24
C LYS A 178 -14.19 -10.27 -4.83
N LYS A 179 -12.96 -10.24 -4.33
CA LYS A 179 -12.68 -9.73 -2.99
C LYS A 179 -13.05 -8.25 -2.86
N ALA A 180 -12.77 -7.46 -3.90
CA ALA A 180 -13.14 -6.05 -3.94
C ALA A 180 -14.67 -5.89 -3.94
N GLU A 181 -15.39 -6.63 -4.77
CA GLU A 181 -16.84 -6.62 -4.82
C GLU A 181 -17.47 -6.98 -3.47
N ASP A 182 -17.04 -8.11 -2.87
CA ASP A 182 -17.58 -8.57 -1.59
C ASP A 182 -17.31 -7.54 -0.47
N PHE A 183 -16.12 -6.93 -0.47
CA PHE A 183 -15.76 -5.88 0.47
C PHE A 183 -16.61 -4.63 0.29
N LEU A 184 -16.71 -4.09 -0.94
CA LEU A 184 -17.45 -2.86 -1.25
C LEU A 184 -18.96 -3.03 -0.99
N TYR A 185 -19.50 -4.22 -1.29
CA TYR A 185 -20.88 -4.57 -0.95
C TYR A 185 -21.12 -4.60 0.56
N LYS A 186 -20.22 -5.23 1.30
CA LYS A 186 -20.25 -5.27 2.79
C LYS A 186 -20.16 -3.86 3.40
N GLN A 187 -19.41 -2.95 2.78
CA GLN A 187 -19.29 -1.55 3.20
C GLN A 187 -20.48 -0.67 2.77
N GLY A 188 -21.42 -1.20 1.96
CA GLY A 188 -22.54 -0.44 1.44
C GLY A 188 -22.16 0.59 0.36
N LEU A 189 -20.97 0.46 -0.24
CA LEU A 189 -20.50 1.32 -1.31
C LEU A 189 -21.04 0.92 -2.68
N ILE A 190 -21.54 -0.29 -2.80
CA ILE A 190 -22.32 -0.78 -3.93
C ILE A 190 -23.59 -1.46 -3.42
N ASP A 191 -24.73 -1.15 -4.05
CA ASP A 191 -26.05 -1.69 -3.66
C ASP A 191 -26.28 -3.10 -4.20
N LYS A 192 -25.65 -3.42 -5.31
CA LYS A 192 -25.79 -4.69 -6.03
C LYS A 192 -24.44 -5.21 -6.42
N LYS A 193 -24.30 -6.53 -6.45
CA LYS A 193 -23.08 -7.14 -6.97
C LYS A 193 -23.01 -6.98 -8.47
N CYS A 194 -21.82 -6.80 -9.00
CA CYS A 194 -21.56 -6.66 -10.43
C CYS A 194 -22.06 -7.88 -11.24
N ILE A 195 -22.07 -9.05 -10.59
CA ILE A 195 -22.58 -10.31 -11.16
C ILE A 195 -24.09 -10.22 -11.47
N ASP A 196 -24.87 -9.58 -10.60
CA ASP A 196 -26.31 -9.45 -10.76
C ASP A 196 -26.68 -8.44 -11.85
N THR A 197 -25.87 -7.40 -11.99
CA THR A 197 -26.09 -6.32 -12.97
C THR A 197 -25.36 -6.54 -14.27
N LYS A 198 -24.38 -7.45 -14.33
CA LYS A 198 -23.41 -7.62 -15.41
C LYS A 198 -22.61 -6.33 -15.70
N ASP A 199 -22.51 -5.47 -14.70
CA ASP A 199 -21.84 -4.17 -14.79
C ASP A 199 -20.69 -4.09 -13.77
N TYR A 200 -19.48 -4.39 -14.21
CA TYR A 200 -18.26 -4.30 -13.38
C TYR A 200 -17.72 -2.88 -13.30
N HIS A 201 -18.28 -1.93 -14.02
CA HIS A 201 -17.92 -0.51 -13.90
C HIS A 201 -18.35 0.05 -12.54
N LEU A 202 -19.29 -0.63 -11.86
CA LEU A 202 -19.70 -0.30 -10.49
C LEU A 202 -18.51 -0.26 -9.51
N LEU A 203 -17.46 -1.08 -9.71
CA LEU A 203 -16.27 -1.09 -8.86
C LEU A 203 -15.36 0.14 -9.04
N PHE A 204 -15.65 0.99 -10.00
CA PHE A 204 -14.79 2.11 -10.40
C PHE A 204 -15.56 3.43 -10.51
N SER A 205 -16.54 3.61 -9.64
CA SER A 205 -17.28 4.87 -9.49
C SER A 205 -16.40 5.95 -8.82
N ASN A 206 -16.85 7.19 -8.89
CA ASN A 206 -16.21 8.30 -8.19
C ASN A 206 -16.19 8.05 -6.67
N GLU A 207 -17.31 7.57 -6.13
CA GLU A 207 -17.47 7.30 -4.71
C GLU A 207 -16.46 6.24 -4.22
N ILE A 208 -16.26 5.17 -5.00
CA ILE A 208 -15.31 4.11 -4.64
C ILE A 208 -13.87 4.60 -4.73
N SER A 209 -13.51 5.35 -5.76
CA SER A 209 -12.16 5.90 -5.86
C SER A 209 -11.86 6.90 -4.74
N ASP A 210 -12.83 7.74 -4.35
CA ASP A 210 -12.71 8.65 -3.21
C ASP A 210 -12.58 7.91 -1.89
N TYR A 211 -13.38 6.84 -1.69
CA TYR A 211 -13.27 5.98 -0.53
C TYR A 211 -11.85 5.41 -0.37
N PHE A 212 -11.23 4.92 -1.43
CA PHE A 212 -9.87 4.39 -1.37
C PHE A 212 -8.81 5.46 -1.13
N VAL A 213 -9.02 6.69 -1.62
CA VAL A 213 -8.14 7.82 -1.28
C VAL A 213 -8.21 8.14 0.20
N ASP A 214 -9.41 8.24 0.76
CA ASP A 214 -9.62 8.49 2.19
C ASP A 214 -9.07 7.37 3.07
N LEU A 215 -9.32 6.12 2.67
CA LEU A 215 -8.83 4.93 3.35
C LEU A 215 -7.30 4.92 3.44
N GLN A 216 -6.63 5.22 2.31
CA GLN A 216 -5.17 5.31 2.24
C GLN A 216 -4.62 6.39 3.16
N ASN A 217 -5.22 7.59 3.15
CA ASN A 217 -4.78 8.69 4.00
C ASN A 217 -4.93 8.35 5.48
N LYS A 218 -6.09 7.84 5.89
CA LYS A 218 -6.34 7.40 7.27
C LYS A 218 -5.37 6.31 7.72
N TYR A 219 -5.09 5.34 6.84
CA TYR A 219 -4.17 4.26 7.18
C TYR A 219 -2.75 4.77 7.41
N ILE A 220 -2.26 5.69 6.59
CA ILE A 220 -0.96 6.33 6.77
C ILE A 220 -0.90 7.11 8.08
N ASP A 221 -1.92 7.91 8.37
CA ASP A 221 -1.99 8.67 9.62
C ASP A 221 -1.93 7.74 10.86
N GLU A 222 -2.62 6.60 10.80
CA GLU A 222 -2.57 5.60 11.87
C GLU A 222 -1.20 4.89 11.95
N CYS A 223 -0.53 4.67 10.81
CA CYS A 223 0.85 4.17 10.81
C CYS A 223 1.78 5.15 11.54
N TYR A 224 1.70 6.46 11.28
CA TYR A 224 2.51 7.46 11.98
C TYR A 224 2.21 7.50 13.49
N LYS A 225 0.94 7.47 13.89
CA LYS A 225 0.53 7.44 15.31
C LYS A 225 1.00 6.20 16.05
N SER A 226 1.20 5.08 15.33
CA SER A 226 1.66 3.82 15.91
C SER A 226 3.17 3.78 16.18
N ILE A 227 3.93 4.78 15.71
CA ILE A 227 5.37 4.90 15.97
C ILE A 227 5.58 5.49 17.37
N PRO A 228 6.32 4.81 18.27
CA PRO A 228 6.42 5.21 19.67
C PRO A 228 7.40 6.39 19.93
N PHE A 229 7.93 7.02 18.89
CA PHE A 229 8.92 8.10 18.97
C PHE A 229 8.80 9.07 17.80
N VAL A 230 9.34 10.29 17.98
CA VAL A 230 9.34 11.33 16.95
C VAL A 230 10.30 10.96 15.81
N ILE A 231 9.80 11.04 14.59
CA ILE A 231 10.55 10.76 13.34
C ILE A 231 10.52 11.91 12.33
N ASP A 232 9.87 13.03 12.68
CA ASP A 232 9.63 14.14 11.74
C ASP A 232 10.91 14.71 11.14
N GLU A 233 12.03 14.66 11.88
CA GLU A 233 13.34 15.09 11.39
C GLU A 233 13.95 14.15 10.31
N TYR A 234 13.34 12.98 10.09
CA TYR A 234 13.85 11.94 9.19
C TYR A 234 12.90 11.66 8.01
N LEU A 235 11.78 12.36 7.96
CA LEU A 235 10.80 12.32 6.88
C LEU A 235 11.08 13.38 5.81
#